data_a80eedc8b3d3f4de664510fa4916c727
#
_entry.id   a80eedc8b3d3f4de664510fa4916c727
#
_cell.length_a   1.000
_cell.length_b   1.000
_cell.length_c   1.000
_cell.angle_alpha   90.00
_cell.angle_beta   90.00
_cell.angle_gamma   90.00
#
_symmetry.space_group_name_H-M   'P 1'
#
loop_
_entity.id
_entity.type
_entity.pdbx_description
1 polymer ?
#
loop_
_entity_poly.entity_id
_entity_poly.type
_entity_poly.pdbx_seq_one_letter_code
_entity_poly.pdbx_strand_id
1 'polypeptide(L)'
;SSHVLIPVGTRRDVNFALWAVIEDLGVDDIPSFIDAALAGTGDGNGFVRMSARAFILDPFLFKRRARAITRTTFVVRDGWLTRKSFWAPIARLQSVSAKAGPLERALGVATLHMHLVPGPFSMKAEHQDATQVSADLETLLHLGHVTRASEPPEKWMLRMENGVRSGFETSPVTQ
;
A
#
# COMPACT_ATOMS: atom_id res chain seq x y z
N SER A 1 -10.37 -7.66 11.27
CA SER A 1 -11.10 -7.86 10.00
C SER A 1 -10.34 -7.15 8.91
N SER A 2 -9.66 -7.92 8.06
CA SER A 2 -8.96 -7.39 6.89
C SER A 2 -10.02 -6.98 5.86
N HIS A 3 -10.16 -5.70 5.61
CA HIS A 3 -10.99 -5.20 4.53
C HIS A 3 -10.30 -5.47 3.20
N VAL A 4 -10.54 -6.64 2.64
CA VAL A 4 -10.23 -6.94 1.25
C VAL A 4 -11.35 -6.29 0.43
N LEU A 5 -11.03 -5.29 -0.37
CA LEU A 5 -12.00 -4.59 -1.21
C LEU A 5 -12.74 -5.54 -2.16
N ILE A 6 -12.08 -6.62 -2.61
CA ILE A 6 -12.69 -7.67 -3.43
C ILE A 6 -11.98 -9.00 -3.15
N PRO A 7 -12.59 -9.93 -2.41
CA PRO A 7 -11.96 -11.23 -2.10
C PRO A 7 -11.93 -12.17 -3.30
N VAL A 8 -12.90 -12.07 -4.20
CA VAL A 8 -12.99 -12.81 -5.48
C VAL A 8 -13.73 -11.92 -6.46
N GLY A 9 -13.04 -11.41 -7.45
CA GLY A 9 -13.63 -10.56 -8.47
C GLY A 9 -12.97 -10.78 -9.82
N THR A 10 -13.69 -10.49 -10.88
CA THR A 10 -13.12 -10.43 -12.22
C THR A 10 -12.26 -9.17 -12.33
N ARG A 11 -11.37 -9.13 -13.34
CA ARG A 11 -10.59 -7.92 -13.68
C ARG A 11 -11.49 -6.67 -13.81
N ARG A 12 -12.71 -6.84 -14.29
CA ARG A 12 -13.70 -5.77 -14.47
C ARG A 12 -14.19 -5.23 -13.12
N ASP A 13 -14.43 -6.11 -12.15
CA ASP A 13 -14.90 -5.74 -10.81
C ASP A 13 -13.81 -4.98 -10.04
N VAL A 14 -12.55 -5.42 -10.18
CA VAL A 14 -11.40 -4.71 -9.59
C VAL A 14 -11.24 -3.32 -10.20
N ASN A 15 -11.32 -3.20 -11.52
CA ASN A 15 -11.26 -1.90 -12.19
C ASN A 15 -12.35 -0.96 -11.68
N PHE A 16 -13.59 -1.43 -11.62
CA PHE A 16 -14.72 -0.61 -11.15
C PHE A 16 -14.53 -0.16 -9.69
N ALA A 17 -14.11 -1.06 -8.80
CA ALA A 17 -13.87 -0.73 -7.40
C ALA A 17 -12.67 0.22 -7.22
N LEU A 18 -11.62 0.08 -8.01
CA LEU A 18 -10.48 1.01 -7.98
C LEU A 18 -10.89 2.41 -8.43
N TRP A 19 -11.66 2.54 -9.51
CA TRP A 19 -12.17 3.82 -9.99
C TRP A 19 -13.10 4.50 -8.98
N ALA A 20 -13.85 3.73 -8.19
CA ALA A 20 -14.71 4.27 -7.14
C ALA A 20 -13.92 4.84 -5.94
N VAL A 21 -12.68 4.40 -5.73
CA VAL A 21 -11.86 4.75 -4.56
C VAL A 21 -10.66 5.63 -4.92
N ILE A 22 -10.13 5.48 -6.12
CA ILE A 22 -8.92 6.15 -6.59
C ILE A 22 -9.24 6.82 -7.92
N GLU A 23 -9.34 8.14 -7.92
CA GLU A 23 -9.65 8.94 -9.12
C GLU A 23 -8.54 8.86 -10.17
N ASP A 24 -7.27 8.77 -9.73
CA ASP A 24 -6.09 8.65 -10.59
C ASP A 24 -5.10 7.67 -9.97
N LEU A 25 -4.68 6.66 -10.72
CA LEU A 25 -3.67 5.69 -10.28
C LEU A 25 -2.23 6.22 -10.37
N GLY A 26 -2.03 7.38 -11.00
CA GLY A 26 -0.72 8.01 -11.13
C GLY A 26 0.24 7.27 -12.05
N VAL A 27 -0.27 6.52 -13.03
CA VAL A 27 0.49 5.80 -14.05
C VAL A 27 -0.07 6.10 -15.44
N ASP A 28 0.78 6.03 -16.45
CA ASP A 28 0.39 6.34 -17.83
C ASP A 28 -0.31 5.14 -18.51
N ASP A 29 0.14 3.90 -18.23
CA ASP A 29 -0.48 2.67 -18.74
C ASP A 29 -1.23 1.93 -17.63
N ILE A 30 -2.45 2.35 -17.39
CA ILE A 30 -3.32 1.78 -16.35
C ILE A 30 -3.62 0.29 -16.57
N PRO A 31 -3.99 -0.18 -17.78
CA PRO A 31 -4.28 -1.58 -18.02
C PRO A 31 -3.10 -2.50 -17.69
N SER A 32 -1.90 -2.19 -18.17
CA SER A 32 -0.69 -2.97 -17.90
C SER A 32 -0.31 -2.96 -16.42
N PHE A 33 -0.51 -1.84 -15.74
CA PHE A 33 -0.25 -1.73 -14.31
C PHE A 33 -1.20 -2.59 -13.48
N ILE A 34 -2.50 -2.57 -13.80
CA ILE A 34 -3.50 -3.41 -13.11
C ILE A 34 -3.21 -4.89 -13.36
N ASP A 35 -2.87 -5.29 -14.58
CA ASP A 35 -2.48 -6.67 -14.88
C ASP A 35 -1.25 -7.11 -14.10
N ALA A 36 -0.25 -6.25 -14.01
CA ALA A 36 0.94 -6.52 -13.21
C ALA A 36 0.61 -6.67 -11.72
N ALA A 37 -0.33 -5.89 -11.19
CA ALA A 37 -0.78 -5.99 -9.80
C ALA A 37 -1.56 -7.29 -9.52
N LEU A 38 -2.42 -7.71 -10.43
CA LEU A 38 -3.32 -8.86 -10.24
C LEU A 38 -2.67 -10.19 -10.61
N ALA A 39 -1.99 -10.26 -11.76
CA ALA A 39 -1.46 -11.49 -12.33
C ALA A 39 0.06 -11.53 -12.42
N GLY A 40 0.74 -10.37 -12.36
CA GLY A 40 2.18 -10.25 -12.58
C GLY A 40 3.04 -11.03 -11.59
N THR A 41 4.23 -11.36 -12.03
CA THR A 41 5.32 -11.92 -11.23
C THR A 41 6.62 -11.20 -11.58
N GLY A 42 7.60 -11.21 -10.68
CA GLY A 42 8.88 -10.55 -10.94
C GLY A 42 8.80 -9.02 -10.90
N ASP A 43 9.80 -8.37 -11.49
CA ASP A 43 9.86 -6.92 -11.65
C ASP A 43 9.17 -6.50 -12.95
N GLY A 44 8.77 -5.25 -13.05
CA GLY A 44 8.18 -4.65 -14.26
C GLY A 44 6.91 -3.87 -13.98
N ASN A 45 6.55 -2.98 -14.90
CA ASN A 45 5.39 -2.10 -14.81
C ASN A 45 5.32 -1.32 -13.48
N GLY A 46 6.47 -0.83 -12.98
CA GLY A 46 6.57 -0.12 -11.70
C GLY A 46 6.68 -1.03 -10.47
N PHE A 47 6.53 -2.34 -10.61
CA PHE A 47 6.69 -3.28 -9.51
C PHE A 47 8.14 -3.69 -9.32
N VAL A 48 8.57 -3.68 -8.06
CA VAL A 48 9.87 -4.16 -7.60
C VAL A 48 9.65 -5.29 -6.60
N ARG A 49 10.25 -6.45 -6.87
CA ARG A 49 10.16 -7.64 -6.02
C ARG A 49 10.81 -7.43 -4.65
N MET A 50 10.48 -8.32 -3.73
CA MET A 50 11.28 -8.51 -2.53
C MET A 50 12.73 -8.85 -2.89
N SER A 51 13.67 -8.52 -2.00
CA SER A 51 15.09 -8.74 -2.23
C SER A 51 15.41 -10.23 -2.45
N ALA A 52 16.30 -10.53 -3.39
CA ALA A 52 16.78 -11.90 -3.60
C ALA A 52 17.43 -12.50 -2.35
N ARG A 53 18.01 -11.67 -1.48
CA ARG A 53 18.58 -12.11 -0.19
C ARG A 53 17.54 -12.66 0.77
N ALA A 54 16.30 -12.22 0.63
CA ALA A 54 15.17 -12.69 1.44
C ALA A 54 14.55 -14.01 0.93
N PHE A 55 15.07 -14.60 -0.16
CA PHE A 55 14.59 -15.88 -0.67
C PHE A 55 14.61 -16.99 0.41
N ILE A 56 15.59 -16.96 1.31
CA ILE A 56 15.72 -17.92 2.42
C ILE A 56 14.57 -17.75 3.43
N LEU A 57 14.06 -16.51 3.61
CA LEU A 57 12.99 -16.21 4.54
C LEU A 57 11.63 -16.64 3.98
N ASP A 58 11.44 -16.48 2.68
CA ASP A 58 10.14 -16.69 2.05
C ASP A 58 10.26 -17.13 0.58
N PRO A 59 10.69 -18.38 0.34
CA PRO A 59 10.96 -18.88 -1.01
C PRO A 59 9.71 -18.98 -1.87
N PHE A 60 8.54 -19.23 -1.26
CA PHE A 60 7.28 -19.40 -2.00
C PHE A 60 6.71 -18.08 -2.52
N LEU A 61 6.90 -17.00 -1.77
CA LEU A 61 6.41 -15.67 -2.14
C LEU A 61 7.39 -14.86 -2.99
N PHE A 62 8.63 -15.31 -3.10
CA PHE A 62 9.71 -14.59 -3.76
C PHE A 62 9.36 -14.11 -5.17
N LYS A 63 8.71 -14.94 -5.97
CA LYS A 63 8.34 -14.58 -7.34
C LYS A 63 7.14 -13.61 -7.42
N ARG A 64 6.28 -13.64 -6.40
CA ARG A 64 5.01 -12.90 -6.42
C ARG A 64 5.07 -11.62 -5.61
N ARG A 65 5.70 -11.65 -4.44
CA ARG A 65 5.72 -10.49 -3.53
C ARG A 65 6.52 -9.35 -4.13
N ALA A 66 5.83 -8.24 -4.37
CA ALA A 66 6.40 -7.02 -4.91
C ALA A 66 5.57 -5.80 -4.48
N ARG A 67 6.16 -4.63 -4.60
CA ARG A 67 5.51 -3.37 -4.34
C ARG A 67 5.70 -2.41 -5.50
N ALA A 68 4.78 -1.47 -5.66
CA ALA A 68 4.90 -0.35 -6.59
C ALA A 68 4.50 0.95 -5.89
N ILE A 69 5.18 2.03 -6.23
CA ILE A 69 4.84 3.39 -5.81
C ILE A 69 4.57 4.18 -7.09
N THR A 70 3.35 4.69 -7.21
CA THR A 70 2.97 5.60 -8.28
C THR A 70 2.93 7.04 -7.75
N ARG A 71 2.57 8.00 -8.57
CA ARG A 71 2.38 9.39 -8.10
C ARG A 71 1.30 9.54 -7.04
N THR A 72 0.31 8.66 -7.02
CA THR A 72 -0.90 8.77 -6.16
C THR A 72 -1.15 7.58 -5.28
N THR A 73 -0.58 6.42 -5.60
CA THR A 73 -0.96 5.14 -5.00
C THR A 73 0.26 4.29 -4.64
N PHE A 74 0.19 3.65 -3.48
CA PHE A 74 1.09 2.58 -3.10
C PHE A 74 0.39 1.23 -3.27
N VAL A 75 1.04 0.28 -3.94
CA VAL A 75 0.47 -1.03 -4.22
C VAL A 75 1.42 -2.14 -3.75
N VAL A 76 0.88 -3.12 -3.05
CA VAL A 76 1.60 -4.36 -2.69
C VAL A 76 0.85 -5.53 -3.29
N ARG A 77 1.57 -6.38 -4.01
CA ARG A 77 1.06 -7.67 -4.43
C ARG A 77 1.72 -8.78 -3.62
N ASP A 78 0.91 -9.77 -3.25
CA ASP A 78 1.32 -10.86 -2.37
C ASP A 78 0.55 -12.14 -2.73
N GLY A 79 0.81 -13.21 -1.96
CA GLY A 79 0.09 -14.46 -2.02
C GLY A 79 0.65 -15.47 -3.02
N TRP A 80 0.87 -16.68 -2.53
CA TRP A 80 1.35 -17.81 -3.34
C TRP A 80 0.19 -18.59 -3.96
N LEU A 81 -0.69 -19.15 -3.14
CA LEU A 81 -1.88 -19.88 -3.59
C LEU A 81 -3.02 -18.95 -4.00
N THR A 82 -3.27 -17.94 -3.20
CA THR A 82 -4.28 -16.92 -3.48
C THR A 82 -3.60 -15.61 -3.78
N ARG A 83 -3.75 -15.14 -5.02
CA ARG A 83 -3.20 -13.86 -5.44
C ARG A 83 -3.93 -12.72 -4.72
N LYS A 84 -3.17 -11.84 -4.08
CA LYS A 84 -3.69 -10.67 -3.36
C LYS A 84 -2.95 -9.42 -3.84
N SER A 85 -3.68 -8.34 -3.96
CA SER A 85 -3.10 -7.00 -4.15
C SER A 85 -3.76 -6.03 -3.17
N PHE A 86 -2.96 -5.19 -2.55
CA PHE A 86 -3.39 -4.18 -1.60
C PHE A 86 -3.06 -2.81 -2.19
N TRP A 87 -4.02 -1.92 -2.18
CA TRP A 87 -3.95 -0.62 -2.81
C TRP A 87 -4.20 0.46 -1.77
N ALA A 88 -3.30 1.41 -1.67
CA ALA A 88 -3.36 2.50 -0.71
C ALA A 88 -3.15 3.84 -1.39
N PRO A 89 -4.16 4.73 -1.42
CA PRO A 89 -3.96 6.11 -1.84
C PRO A 89 -2.98 6.81 -0.92
N ILE A 90 -1.95 7.44 -1.49
CA ILE A 90 -0.90 8.15 -0.72
C ILE A 90 -1.50 9.33 0.06
N ALA A 91 -2.58 9.93 -0.46
CA ALA A 91 -3.33 10.96 0.24
C ALA A 91 -3.88 10.53 1.61
N ARG A 92 -4.12 9.23 1.81
CA ARG A 92 -4.62 8.66 3.06
C ARG A 92 -3.52 8.15 3.99
N LEU A 93 -2.27 8.33 3.62
CA LEU A 93 -1.13 7.87 4.38
C LEU A 93 -0.96 8.71 5.66
N GLN A 94 -1.09 8.08 6.81
CA GLN A 94 -0.91 8.70 8.12
C GLN A 94 0.54 8.60 8.59
N SER A 95 1.12 7.41 8.49
CA SER A 95 2.51 7.19 8.87
C SER A 95 3.15 6.09 8.04
N VAL A 96 4.45 6.23 7.82
CA VAL A 96 5.31 5.25 7.16
C VAL A 96 6.49 5.00 8.07
N SER A 97 6.88 3.74 8.23
CA SER A 97 8.07 3.36 8.98
C SER A 97 8.74 2.14 8.37
N ALA A 98 10.06 2.08 8.47
CA ALA A 98 10.84 0.92 8.12
C ALA A 98 11.22 0.15 9.40
N LYS A 99 11.06 -1.16 9.37
CA LYS A 99 11.45 -2.05 10.47
C LYS A 99 12.26 -3.21 9.92
N ALA A 100 13.25 -3.65 10.69
CA ALA A 100 14.01 -4.85 10.38
C ALA A 100 14.31 -5.64 11.66
N GLY A 101 13.92 -6.91 11.65
CA GLY A 101 14.31 -7.87 12.67
C GLY A 101 15.80 -8.23 12.61
N PRO A 102 16.32 -8.99 13.57
CA PRO A 102 17.75 -9.37 13.57
C PRO A 102 18.17 -10.09 12.29
N LEU A 103 17.34 -11.02 11.82
CA LEU A 103 17.62 -11.81 10.62
C LEU A 103 17.50 -10.96 9.34
N GLU A 104 16.50 -10.10 9.27
CA GLU A 104 16.36 -9.16 8.16
C GLU A 104 17.57 -8.22 8.07
N ARG A 105 18.04 -7.71 9.20
CA ARG A 105 19.27 -6.88 9.27
C ARG A 105 20.49 -7.64 8.78
N ALA A 106 20.66 -8.89 9.18
CA ALA A 106 21.77 -9.73 8.73
C ALA A 106 21.74 -9.95 7.20
N LEU A 107 20.55 -10.01 6.61
CA LEU A 107 20.36 -10.17 5.16
C LEU A 107 20.32 -8.83 4.40
N GLY A 108 20.39 -7.69 5.08
CA GLY A 108 20.30 -6.37 4.46
C GLY A 108 18.92 -6.09 3.86
N VAL A 109 17.86 -6.62 4.46
CA VAL A 109 16.47 -6.38 4.05
C VAL A 109 15.67 -5.75 5.17
N ALA A 110 14.56 -5.11 4.82
CA ALA A 110 13.66 -4.47 5.78
C ALA A 110 12.22 -4.57 5.30
N THR A 111 11.29 -4.34 6.21
CA THR A 111 9.87 -4.29 5.96
C THR A 111 9.36 -2.86 6.09
N LEU A 112 8.70 -2.38 5.05
CA LEU A 112 8.02 -1.08 5.05
C LEU A 112 6.62 -1.26 5.63
N HIS A 113 6.32 -0.50 6.68
CA HIS A 113 5.01 -0.46 7.33
C HIS A 113 4.33 0.86 7.05
N MET A 114 3.06 0.80 6.69
CA MET A 114 2.23 1.97 6.42
C MET A 114 0.92 1.88 7.18
N HIS A 115 0.51 3.00 7.75
CA HIS A 115 -0.79 3.17 8.38
C HIS A 115 -1.61 4.20 7.61
N LEU A 116 -2.87 3.88 7.38
CA LEU A 116 -3.80 4.68 6.58
C LEU A 116 -4.99 5.14 7.42
N VAL A 117 -5.58 6.26 7.05
CA VAL A 117 -6.80 6.80 7.63
C VAL A 117 -7.93 6.85 6.58
N PRO A 118 -9.19 6.74 7.00
CA PRO A 118 -9.70 6.46 8.33
C PRO A 118 -9.64 4.96 8.69
N GLY A 119 -9.33 4.68 9.95
CA GLY A 119 -9.40 3.34 10.53
C GLY A 119 -8.05 2.65 10.78
N PRO A 120 -8.06 1.49 11.44
CA PRO A 120 -6.84 0.76 11.82
C PRO A 120 -6.29 -0.08 10.65
N PHE A 121 -6.26 0.47 9.44
CA PHE A 121 -5.74 -0.23 8.28
C PHE A 121 -4.23 -0.04 8.18
N SER A 122 -3.51 -1.15 8.16
CA SER A 122 -2.07 -1.15 7.96
C SER A 122 -1.68 -2.05 6.79
N MET A 123 -0.72 -1.59 6.00
CA MET A 123 -0.10 -2.35 4.93
C MET A 123 1.36 -2.59 5.22
N LYS A 124 1.90 -3.68 4.68
CA LYS A 124 3.32 -4.03 4.79
C LYS A 124 3.86 -4.42 3.42
N ALA A 125 5.05 -3.92 3.08
CA ALA A 125 5.89 -4.45 2.02
C ALA A 125 7.08 -5.13 2.66
N GLU A 126 6.99 -6.47 2.78
CA GLU A 126 7.96 -7.26 3.53
C GLU A 126 9.18 -7.63 2.69
N HIS A 127 10.33 -7.76 3.37
CA HIS A 127 11.58 -8.29 2.85
C HIS A 127 12.11 -7.55 1.60
N GLN A 128 11.93 -6.24 1.55
CA GLN A 128 12.52 -5.39 0.53
C GLN A 128 14.00 -5.13 0.83
N ASP A 129 14.79 -4.79 -0.17
CA ASP A 129 16.16 -4.34 0.04
C ASP A 129 16.18 -3.12 0.97
N ALA A 130 17.04 -3.11 1.99
CA ALA A 130 17.03 -2.06 3.00
C ALA A 130 17.33 -0.66 2.43
N THR A 131 18.21 -0.59 1.41
CA THR A 131 18.51 0.66 0.70
C THR A 131 17.28 1.16 -0.07
N GLN A 132 16.57 0.22 -0.70
CA GLN A 132 15.35 0.54 -1.44
C GLN A 132 14.22 1.00 -0.51
N VAL A 133 14.09 0.39 0.66
CA VAL A 133 13.11 0.81 1.69
C VAL A 133 13.36 2.24 2.15
N SER A 134 14.62 2.63 2.33
CA SER A 134 14.97 4.01 2.68
C SER A 134 14.56 4.99 1.58
N ALA A 135 14.85 4.67 0.31
CA ALA A 135 14.44 5.50 -0.81
C ALA A 135 12.91 5.57 -0.97
N ASP A 136 12.22 4.46 -0.75
CA ASP A 136 10.75 4.41 -0.77
C ASP A 136 10.13 5.25 0.33
N LEU A 137 10.72 5.20 1.52
CA LEU A 137 10.29 6.02 2.66
C LEU A 137 10.36 7.52 2.33
N GLU A 138 11.49 7.97 1.79
CA GLU A 138 11.67 9.36 1.35
C GLU A 138 10.66 9.75 0.26
N THR A 139 10.48 8.87 -0.73
CA THR A 139 9.52 9.08 -1.82
C THR A 139 8.09 9.22 -1.31
N LEU A 140 7.66 8.33 -0.42
CA LEU A 140 6.31 8.36 0.16
C LEU A 140 6.07 9.58 1.03
N LEU A 141 7.07 10.00 1.81
CA LEU A 141 7.00 11.22 2.60
C LEU A 141 6.88 12.46 1.70
N HIS A 142 7.70 12.52 0.65
CA HIS A 142 7.64 13.63 -0.32
C HIS A 142 6.28 13.69 -1.03
N LEU A 143 5.80 12.57 -1.57
CA LEU A 143 4.50 12.49 -2.24
C LEU A 143 3.34 12.84 -1.29
N GLY A 144 3.40 12.38 -0.05
CA GLY A 144 2.42 12.72 0.98
C GLY A 144 2.40 14.23 1.31
N HIS A 145 3.54 14.89 1.31
CA HIS A 145 3.63 16.34 1.47
C HIS A 145 3.04 17.08 0.27
N VAL A 146 3.43 16.70 -0.95
CA VAL A 146 2.93 17.32 -2.19
C VAL A 146 1.42 17.17 -2.30
N THR A 147 0.89 15.98 -2.03
CA THR A 147 -0.56 15.72 -2.11
C THR A 147 -1.33 16.57 -1.09
N ARG A 148 -0.84 16.68 0.15
CA ARG A 148 -1.48 17.54 1.18
C ARG A 148 -1.40 19.01 0.84
N ALA A 149 -0.28 19.47 0.28
CA ALA A 149 -0.10 20.87 -0.11
C ALA A 149 -0.98 21.27 -1.31
N SER A 150 -1.31 20.33 -2.20
CA SER A 150 -2.18 20.56 -3.37
C SER A 150 -3.67 20.45 -3.05
N GLU A 151 -4.04 20.02 -1.85
CA GLU A 151 -5.43 19.80 -1.48
C GLU A 151 -6.07 21.10 -0.97
N PRO A 152 -7.27 21.46 -1.49
CA PRO A 152 -7.99 22.63 -0.99
C PRO A 152 -8.29 22.51 0.50
N PRO A 153 -8.19 23.63 1.27
CA PRO A 153 -8.46 23.63 2.72
C PRO A 153 -9.80 23.04 3.12
N GLU A 154 -10.81 23.20 2.28
CA GLU A 154 -12.18 22.69 2.50
C GLU A 154 -12.24 21.17 2.52
N LYS A 155 -11.50 20.48 1.64
CA LYS A 155 -11.45 19.01 1.63
C LYS A 155 -10.73 18.46 2.86
N TRP A 156 -9.72 19.15 3.35
CA TRP A 156 -9.02 18.78 4.58
C TRP A 156 -9.93 18.96 5.81
N MET A 157 -10.67 20.06 5.91
CA MET A 157 -11.63 20.30 6.99
C MET A 157 -12.74 19.25 7.03
N LEU A 158 -13.34 18.89 5.89
CA LEU A 158 -14.35 17.84 5.80
C LEU A 158 -13.83 16.47 6.25
N ARG A 159 -12.55 16.16 6.00
CA ARG A 159 -11.94 14.92 6.51
C ARG A 159 -11.75 14.93 8.02
N MET A 160 -11.35 16.05 8.58
CA MET A 160 -11.22 16.22 10.03
C MET A 160 -12.59 16.10 10.72
N GLU A 161 -13.61 16.70 10.16
CA GLU A 161 -14.99 16.67 10.69
C GLU A 161 -15.57 15.25 10.66
N ASN A 162 -15.38 14.50 9.57
CA ASN A 162 -15.79 13.10 9.44
C ASN A 162 -14.97 12.17 10.36
N GLY A 163 -13.70 12.44 10.57
CA GLY A 163 -12.84 11.70 11.51
C GLY A 163 -13.25 11.90 12.96
N VAL A 164 -13.66 13.10 13.34
CA VAL A 164 -14.16 13.41 14.67
C VAL A 164 -15.54 12.76 14.90
N ARG A 165 -16.44 12.79 13.91
CA ARG A 165 -17.76 12.12 14.01
C ARG A 165 -17.63 10.61 14.22
N SER A 166 -16.77 9.94 13.46
CA SER A 166 -16.56 8.49 13.61
C SER A 166 -15.91 8.10 14.95
N GLY A 167 -15.17 9.00 15.58
CA GLY A 167 -14.57 8.80 16.88
C GLY A 167 -15.55 8.93 18.07
N PHE A 168 -16.65 9.67 17.89
CA PHE A 168 -17.67 9.86 18.93
C PHE A 168 -18.75 8.78 18.94
N GLU A 169 -18.99 8.07 17.84
CA GLU A 169 -20.01 7.02 17.76
C GLU A 169 -19.58 5.67 18.37
N THR A 170 -18.35 5.51 18.81
CA THR A 170 -17.82 4.24 19.34
C THR A 170 -17.72 4.17 20.88
N SER A 171 -18.31 5.09 21.63
CA SER A 171 -18.38 4.97 23.09
C SER A 171 -19.77 4.51 23.52
N PRO A 172 -19.99 3.22 23.85
CA PRO A 172 -21.19 2.82 24.55
C PRO A 172 -21.13 3.37 25.98
N VAL A 173 -22.05 4.25 26.32
CA VAL A 173 -22.35 4.63 27.71
C VAL A 173 -22.89 3.39 28.39
N THR A 174 -22.09 2.74 29.22
CA THR A 174 -22.55 1.71 30.15
C THR A 174 -23.08 2.43 31.41
N GLN A 175 -24.36 2.33 31.60
CA GLN A 175 -24.96 2.52 32.90
C GLN A 175 -24.88 1.23 33.71
#